data_086846ab75cb5c146b53d07d319b50f6
#
_entry.id   086846ab75cb5c146b53d07d319b50f6
#
_cell.length_a   1.000
_cell.length_b   1.000
_cell.length_c   1.000
_cell.angle_alpha   90.00
_cell.angle_beta   90.00
_cell.angle_gamma   90.00
#
_symmetry.space_group_name_H-M   'P 1'
#
loop_
_entity.id
_entity.type
_entity.pdbx_description
1 polymer ?
#
loop_
_entity_poly.entity_id
_entity_poly.type
_entity_poly.pdbx_seq_one_letter_code
_entity_poly.pdbx_strand_id
1 'polypeptide(L)'
;MTITHTLSKLRTLFNDVKKVYYLNKELKAADLGTEMTAFMDLPVLEDGITLNTGEPDVTRIKIINGDNWCTRAKKGDPDISFQVASIAGEVNDLFMEKKVAVTGAASIIIEGATYSGNSYSLAPKSVKGSLILMSEDQSSVIVFPNVEMYASLVAADGDNPAYFNVTATPMANEEGADVMILGK
;
A
#
# COMPACT_ATOMS: atom_id res chain seq x y z
N MET A 1 17.38 25.93 -23.66
CA MET A 1 16.13 25.15 -23.69
C MET A 1 15.16 25.77 -22.69
N THR A 2 14.10 26.42 -23.14
CA THR A 2 13.15 27.09 -22.24
C THR A 2 12.07 26.11 -21.89
N ILE A 3 11.98 25.75 -20.62
CA ILE A 3 10.90 24.86 -20.11
C ILE A 3 9.69 25.76 -19.85
N THR A 4 8.69 25.69 -20.70
CA THR A 4 7.41 26.40 -20.50
C THR A 4 6.45 25.49 -19.79
N HIS A 5 6.21 25.74 -18.51
CA HIS A 5 5.16 25.06 -17.74
C HIS A 5 3.84 25.82 -17.89
N THR A 6 2.83 25.19 -18.45
CA THR A 6 1.46 25.70 -18.41
C THR A 6 0.85 25.37 -17.05
N LEU A 7 0.18 26.34 -16.41
CA LEU A 7 -0.51 26.15 -15.12
C LEU A 7 -1.49 24.95 -15.12
N SER A 8 -2.05 24.58 -16.27
CA SER A 8 -2.88 23.40 -16.43
C SER A 8 -2.11 22.09 -16.24
N LYS A 9 -0.80 22.06 -16.54
CA LYS A 9 0.06 20.88 -16.30
C LYS A 9 0.56 20.78 -14.86
N LEU A 10 0.54 21.89 -14.12
CA LEU A 10 0.87 21.90 -12.70
C LEU A 10 -0.30 21.43 -11.83
N ARG A 11 -1.50 21.33 -12.40
CA ARG A 11 -2.70 20.80 -11.69
C ARG A 11 -2.77 19.29 -11.66
N THR A 12 -1.94 18.58 -12.39
CA THR A 12 -1.78 17.12 -12.32
C THR A 12 -0.83 16.69 -11.20
N LEU A 13 -0.82 17.43 -10.11
CA LEU A 13 -0.16 16.99 -8.89
C LEU A 13 -1.05 15.94 -8.21
N PHE A 14 -0.42 14.87 -7.76
CA PHE A 14 -1.05 13.89 -6.91
C PHE A 14 -1.35 14.54 -5.55
N ASN A 15 -2.55 15.10 -5.39
CA ASN A 15 -2.89 15.92 -4.23
C ASN A 15 -3.38 15.11 -3.05
N ASP A 16 -4.12 14.03 -3.31
CA ASP A 16 -4.66 13.12 -2.29
C ASP A 16 -5.00 11.77 -2.91
N VAL A 17 -5.20 10.76 -2.08
CA VAL A 17 -5.54 9.41 -2.51
C VAL A 17 -7.04 9.19 -2.37
N LYS A 18 -7.71 8.99 -3.50
CA LYS A 18 -9.13 8.65 -3.53
C LYS A 18 -9.39 7.16 -3.29
N LYS A 19 -8.55 6.32 -3.88
CA LYS A 19 -8.70 4.87 -3.87
C LYS A 19 -7.37 4.17 -3.85
N VAL A 20 -7.35 3.05 -3.16
CA VAL A 20 -6.22 2.11 -3.14
C VAL A 20 -6.68 0.78 -3.69
N TYR A 21 -5.99 0.29 -4.70
CA TYR A 21 -6.24 -1.02 -5.26
C TYR A 21 -5.07 -1.95 -4.98
N TYR A 22 -5.38 -3.18 -4.68
CA TYR A 22 -4.42 -4.26 -4.54
C TYR A 22 -4.61 -5.30 -5.64
N LEU A 23 -3.50 -5.82 -6.15
CA LEU A 23 -3.47 -6.93 -7.07
C LEU A 23 -2.48 -7.97 -6.57
N ASN A 24 -2.91 -9.22 -6.45
CA ASN A 24 -2.06 -10.36 -6.03
C ASN A 24 -1.17 -10.84 -7.19
N LYS A 25 -0.42 -9.90 -7.75
CA LYS A 25 0.54 -10.14 -8.84
C LYS A 25 1.53 -8.99 -8.88
N GLU A 26 2.80 -9.28 -9.14
CA GLU A 26 3.78 -8.28 -9.53
C GLU A 26 3.42 -7.72 -10.93
N LEU A 27 3.52 -6.41 -11.09
CA LEU A 27 3.24 -5.72 -12.36
C LEU A 27 4.52 -5.36 -13.10
N LYS A 28 4.46 -5.50 -14.43
CA LYS A 28 5.47 -5.01 -15.38
C LYS A 28 4.85 -3.92 -16.25
N ALA A 29 5.68 -3.13 -16.91
CA ALA A 29 5.20 -2.11 -17.84
C ALA A 29 4.28 -2.68 -18.94
N ALA A 30 4.56 -3.88 -19.42
CA ALA A 30 3.75 -4.59 -20.41
C ALA A 30 2.35 -4.99 -19.90
N ASP A 31 2.17 -5.19 -18.60
CA ASP A 31 0.87 -5.55 -18.02
C ASP A 31 -0.09 -4.36 -17.98
N LEU A 32 0.43 -3.12 -18.00
CA LEU A 32 -0.38 -1.88 -17.89
C LEU A 32 -1.20 -1.58 -19.15
N GLY A 33 -0.87 -2.19 -20.28
CA GLY A 33 -1.60 -2.02 -21.55
C GLY A 33 -2.88 -2.83 -21.67
N THR A 34 -3.15 -3.72 -20.73
CA THR A 34 -4.36 -4.56 -20.68
C THR A 34 -5.32 -4.03 -19.62
N GLU A 35 -6.62 -4.07 -19.91
CA GLU A 35 -7.63 -3.73 -18.91
C GLU A 35 -7.51 -4.70 -17.74
N MET A 36 -7.18 -4.18 -16.58
CA MET A 36 -6.93 -4.96 -15.39
C MET A 36 -8.23 -5.08 -14.59
N THR A 37 -8.90 -6.24 -14.70
CA THR A 37 -10.20 -6.50 -14.07
C THR A 37 -10.11 -7.17 -12.70
N ALA A 38 -8.92 -7.57 -12.28
CA ALA A 38 -8.71 -8.40 -11.08
C ALA A 38 -8.22 -7.59 -9.84
N PHE A 39 -8.49 -6.28 -9.80
CA PHE A 39 -8.14 -5.46 -8.64
C PHE A 39 -9.10 -5.63 -7.49
N MET A 40 -8.55 -5.72 -6.29
CA MET A 40 -9.28 -5.56 -5.05
C MET A 40 -9.27 -4.08 -4.63
N ASP A 41 -10.43 -3.45 -4.56
CA ASP A 41 -10.58 -2.10 -3.99
C ASP A 41 -10.46 -2.23 -2.46
N LEU A 42 -9.43 -1.61 -1.87
CA LEU A 42 -9.22 -1.63 -0.44
C LEU A 42 -9.98 -0.46 0.20
N PRO A 43 -10.86 -0.72 1.19
CA PRO A 43 -11.59 0.33 1.90
C PRO A 43 -10.66 1.07 2.88
N VAL A 44 -9.82 1.96 2.35
CA VAL A 44 -8.87 2.73 3.14
C VAL A 44 -9.55 3.89 3.84
N LEU A 45 -9.20 4.14 5.11
CA LEU A 45 -9.72 5.24 5.90
C LEU A 45 -9.07 6.56 5.47
N GLU A 46 -9.86 7.65 5.47
CA GLU A 46 -9.51 8.97 4.91
C GLU A 46 -8.23 9.58 5.50
N ASP A 47 -7.99 9.37 6.79
CA ASP A 47 -6.84 9.97 7.50
C ASP A 47 -5.57 9.11 7.47
N GLY A 48 -5.52 8.08 6.64
CA GLY A 48 -4.64 6.95 6.89
C GLY A 48 -3.53 6.65 5.90
N ILE A 49 -3.26 7.46 4.87
CA ILE A 49 -2.19 7.11 3.92
C ILE A 49 -0.97 7.99 4.12
N THR A 50 0.15 7.35 4.48
CA THR A 50 1.45 8.00 4.53
C THR A 50 2.37 7.32 3.53
N LEU A 51 2.92 8.08 2.61
CA LEU A 51 3.92 7.63 1.65
C LEU A 51 5.25 8.29 1.97
N ASN A 52 6.21 7.51 2.41
CA ASN A 52 7.60 7.92 2.57
C ASN A 52 8.45 7.18 1.55
N THR A 53 9.07 7.92 0.65
CA THR A 53 9.96 7.33 -0.38
C THR A 53 11.36 7.05 0.15
N GLY A 54 11.61 7.33 1.43
CA GLY A 54 12.93 7.21 2.07
C GLY A 54 13.86 8.37 1.69
N GLU A 55 14.45 8.98 2.70
CA GLU A 55 15.49 9.99 2.46
C GLU A 55 16.79 9.28 2.06
N PRO A 56 17.49 9.75 0.99
CA PRO A 56 18.77 9.18 0.62
C PRO A 56 19.81 9.47 1.69
N ASP A 57 20.52 8.43 2.15
CA ASP A 57 21.70 8.59 3.00
C ASP A 57 22.87 9.07 2.15
N VAL A 58 23.28 10.31 2.39
CA VAL A 58 24.33 10.98 1.63
C VAL A 58 25.61 11.09 2.48
N THR A 59 26.55 10.21 2.22
CA THR A 59 27.86 10.24 2.86
C THR A 59 28.85 11.04 2.02
N ARG A 60 29.47 12.05 2.65
CA ARG A 60 30.54 12.86 2.05
C ARG A 60 31.88 12.41 2.59
N ILE A 61 32.76 11.96 1.71
CA ILE A 61 34.13 11.57 2.06
C ILE A 61 35.03 12.76 1.79
N LYS A 62 35.72 13.22 2.83
CA LYS A 62 36.65 14.36 2.77
C LYS A 62 38.11 13.90 2.75
N ILE A 63 38.98 14.66 2.08
CA ILE A 63 40.42 14.53 2.17
C ILE A 63 40.97 15.32 3.37
N ILE A 64 42.23 15.11 3.73
CA ILE A 64 42.85 15.67 4.95
C ILE A 64 42.76 17.20 5.04
N ASN A 65 42.80 17.92 3.92
CA ASN A 65 42.65 19.39 3.85
C ASN A 65 41.18 19.88 3.92
N GLY A 66 40.21 18.99 4.15
CA GLY A 66 38.81 19.37 4.36
C GLY A 66 37.94 19.41 3.10
N ASP A 67 38.54 19.27 1.91
CA ASP A 67 37.79 19.24 0.65
C ASP A 67 37.01 17.93 0.46
N ASN A 68 35.85 18.02 -0.18
CA ASN A 68 35.07 16.83 -0.51
C ASN A 68 35.76 16.06 -1.65
N TRP A 69 36.16 14.84 -1.37
CA TRP A 69 36.73 13.96 -2.38
C TRP A 69 35.66 13.24 -3.20
N CYS A 70 34.69 12.66 -2.53
CA CYS A 70 33.54 12.08 -3.20
C CYS A 70 32.28 12.12 -2.32
N THR A 71 31.13 12.02 -2.99
CA THR A 71 29.85 11.90 -2.34
C THR A 71 29.25 10.56 -2.74
N ARG A 72 28.79 9.78 -1.78
CA ARG A 72 28.03 8.55 -2.01
C ARG A 72 26.63 8.78 -1.51
N ALA A 73 25.64 8.45 -2.35
CA ALA A 73 24.25 8.39 -1.95
C ALA A 73 23.81 6.93 -1.90
N LYS A 74 23.20 6.53 -0.81
CA LYS A 74 22.50 5.24 -0.67
C LYS A 74 21.01 5.53 -0.70
N LYS A 75 20.24 4.67 -1.40
CA LYS A 75 18.78 4.74 -1.41
C LYS A 75 18.26 4.60 0.02
N GLY A 76 17.32 5.45 0.42
CA GLY A 76 16.55 5.28 1.66
C GLY A 76 15.57 4.12 1.53
N ASP A 77 15.08 3.65 2.65
CA ASP A 77 14.09 2.58 2.69
C ASP A 77 12.68 3.21 2.55
N PRO A 78 11.97 2.96 1.43
CA PRO A 78 10.60 3.47 1.24
C PRO A 78 9.62 2.69 2.13
N ASP A 79 8.64 3.40 2.66
CA ASP A 79 7.57 2.84 3.48
C ASP A 79 6.23 3.49 3.15
N ILE A 80 5.19 2.67 3.04
CA ILE A 80 3.82 3.10 2.83
C ILE A 80 3.01 2.56 3.97
N SER A 81 2.34 3.43 4.71
CA SER A 81 1.43 3.00 5.76
C SER A 81 0.02 3.52 5.51
N PHE A 82 -0.98 2.69 5.75
CA PHE A 82 -2.38 3.03 5.60
C PHE A 82 -3.27 2.14 6.45
N GLN A 83 -4.50 2.62 6.70
CA GLN A 83 -5.48 1.93 7.49
C GLN A 83 -6.61 1.40 6.60
N VAL A 84 -6.90 0.11 6.69
CA VAL A 84 -7.95 -0.56 5.92
C VAL A 84 -9.06 -1.01 6.85
N ALA A 85 -10.30 -0.58 6.57
CA ALA A 85 -11.45 -0.96 7.37
C ALA A 85 -11.68 -2.48 7.33
N SER A 86 -11.81 -3.13 8.49
CA SER A 86 -12.09 -4.57 8.61
C SER A 86 -13.58 -4.84 8.48
N ILE A 87 -14.17 -4.54 7.31
CA ILE A 87 -15.62 -4.68 7.09
C ILE A 87 -15.97 -6.00 6.37
N ALA A 88 -15.11 -6.49 5.50
CA ALA A 88 -15.39 -7.65 4.64
C ALA A 88 -14.51 -8.84 4.97
N GLY A 89 -15.07 -10.04 4.88
CA GLY A 89 -14.31 -11.28 5.05
C GLY A 89 -13.11 -11.41 4.11
N GLU A 90 -13.21 -10.86 2.90
CA GLU A 90 -12.13 -10.83 1.91
C GLU A 90 -10.90 -10.06 2.38
N VAL A 91 -11.09 -8.92 3.07
CA VAL A 91 -9.99 -8.13 3.66
C VAL A 91 -9.32 -8.90 4.78
N ASN A 92 -10.11 -9.59 5.61
CA ASN A 92 -9.59 -10.45 6.67
C ASN A 92 -8.80 -11.63 6.09
N ASP A 93 -9.31 -12.27 5.04
CA ASP A 93 -8.63 -13.37 4.34
C ASP A 93 -7.34 -12.90 3.65
N LEU A 94 -7.27 -11.63 3.23
CA LEU A 94 -6.07 -11.03 2.67
C LEU A 94 -4.97 -10.89 3.72
N PHE A 95 -5.26 -10.26 4.85
CA PHE A 95 -4.25 -9.86 5.84
C PHE A 95 -4.02 -10.89 6.95
N MET A 96 -4.92 -11.83 7.16
CA MET A 96 -4.79 -12.87 8.18
C MET A 96 -4.79 -14.27 7.57
N GLU A 97 -4.12 -15.18 8.24
CA GLU A 97 -4.14 -16.59 7.85
C GLU A 97 -5.41 -17.25 8.38
N LYS A 98 -6.31 -17.61 7.46
CA LYS A 98 -7.53 -18.35 7.78
C LYS A 98 -7.20 -19.77 8.22
N LYS A 99 -7.76 -20.21 9.33
CA LYS A 99 -7.56 -21.55 9.88
C LYS A 99 -8.77 -22.47 9.63
N VAL A 100 -9.89 -22.18 10.25
CA VAL A 100 -11.09 -23.03 10.21
C VAL A 100 -12.34 -22.16 10.07
N ALA A 101 -13.30 -22.63 9.27
CA ALA A 101 -14.63 -22.02 9.24
C ALA A 101 -15.39 -22.33 10.53
N VAL A 102 -16.00 -21.31 11.12
CA VAL A 102 -16.83 -21.41 12.32
C VAL A 102 -18.29 -21.34 11.89
N THR A 103 -18.87 -22.50 11.56
CA THR A 103 -20.23 -22.63 11.02
C THR A 103 -20.98 -23.78 11.66
N GLY A 104 -22.31 -23.80 11.56
CA GLY A 104 -23.16 -24.84 12.06
C GLY A 104 -23.01 -25.05 13.58
N ALA A 105 -22.68 -26.25 14.00
CA ALA A 105 -22.52 -26.60 15.42
C ALA A 105 -21.36 -25.88 16.13
N ALA A 106 -20.41 -25.35 15.40
CA ALA A 106 -19.30 -24.53 15.94
C ALA A 106 -19.67 -23.06 16.13
N SER A 107 -20.82 -22.61 15.64
CA SER A 107 -21.29 -21.22 15.77
C SER A 107 -21.55 -20.88 17.24
N ILE A 108 -21.33 -19.62 17.61
CA ILE A 108 -21.62 -19.11 18.95
C ILE A 108 -23.04 -18.53 18.99
N ILE A 109 -23.80 -18.82 20.00
CA ILE A 109 -25.13 -18.27 20.27
C ILE A 109 -25.03 -17.33 21.46
N ILE A 110 -25.29 -16.04 21.23
CA ILE A 110 -25.31 -15.00 22.27
C ILE A 110 -26.65 -14.26 22.18
N GLU A 111 -27.39 -14.20 23.31
CA GLU A 111 -28.69 -13.50 23.39
C GLU A 111 -29.69 -13.93 22.29
N GLY A 112 -29.65 -15.21 21.89
CA GLY A 112 -30.53 -15.76 20.86
C GLY A 112 -30.08 -15.52 19.41
N ALA A 113 -29.01 -14.75 19.17
CA ALA A 113 -28.42 -14.55 17.84
C ALA A 113 -27.28 -15.54 17.61
N THR A 114 -27.26 -16.15 16.40
CA THR A 114 -26.22 -17.09 15.98
C THR A 114 -25.13 -16.37 15.21
N TYR A 115 -23.90 -16.47 15.68
CA TYR A 115 -22.72 -15.88 15.05
C TYR A 115 -21.86 -16.98 14.43
N SER A 116 -21.58 -16.83 13.13
CA SER A 116 -20.72 -17.73 12.35
C SER A 116 -19.70 -16.92 11.57
N GLY A 117 -18.60 -17.54 11.17
CA GLY A 117 -17.54 -16.85 10.44
C GLY A 117 -16.32 -17.73 10.23
N ASN A 118 -15.15 -17.14 10.32
CA ASN A 118 -13.88 -17.84 10.19
C ASN A 118 -12.99 -17.56 11.39
N SER A 119 -12.14 -18.52 11.73
CA SER A 119 -11.05 -18.31 12.68
C SER A 119 -9.77 -17.95 11.93
N TYR A 120 -9.01 -17.05 12.52
CA TYR A 120 -7.78 -16.52 11.93
C TYR A 120 -6.62 -16.62 12.92
N SER A 121 -5.40 -16.72 12.38
CA SER A 121 -4.17 -16.58 13.14
C SER A 121 -3.80 -15.10 13.26
N LEU A 122 -3.33 -14.68 14.43
CA LEU A 122 -2.75 -13.35 14.65
C LEU A 122 -1.24 -13.32 14.31
N ALA A 123 -0.67 -14.43 13.84
CA ALA A 123 0.71 -14.42 13.36
C ALA A 123 0.84 -13.51 12.14
N PRO A 124 1.93 -12.75 12.00
CA PRO A 124 2.16 -11.91 10.85
C PRO A 124 2.08 -12.72 9.55
N LYS A 125 1.28 -12.23 8.60
CA LYS A 125 1.15 -12.81 7.27
C LYS A 125 1.77 -11.85 6.27
N SER A 126 2.76 -12.32 5.50
CA SER A 126 3.29 -11.58 4.37
C SER A 126 2.31 -11.63 3.20
N VAL A 127 1.94 -10.46 2.69
CA VAL A 127 1.08 -10.29 1.51
C VAL A 127 1.92 -9.63 0.43
N LYS A 128 2.11 -10.32 -0.70
CA LYS A 128 2.89 -9.81 -1.83
C LYS A 128 1.99 -9.49 -3.00
N GLY A 129 2.38 -8.50 -3.79
CA GLY A 129 1.62 -8.10 -4.96
C GLY A 129 1.96 -6.69 -5.40
N SER A 130 1.00 -5.98 -5.96
CA SER A 130 1.14 -4.58 -6.36
C SER A 130 0.07 -3.72 -5.75
N LEU A 131 0.41 -2.46 -5.48
CA LEU A 131 -0.50 -1.43 -4.99
C LEU A 131 -0.65 -0.33 -6.03
N ILE A 132 -1.88 0.16 -6.19
CA ILE A 132 -2.19 1.27 -7.07
C ILE A 132 -2.92 2.32 -6.26
N LEU A 133 -2.35 3.51 -6.18
CA LEU A 133 -2.93 4.68 -5.55
C LEU A 133 -3.50 5.59 -6.63
N MET A 134 -4.78 5.88 -6.58
CA MET A 134 -5.45 6.79 -7.51
C MET A 134 -5.64 8.15 -6.85
N SER A 135 -5.26 9.24 -7.55
CA SER A 135 -5.49 10.60 -7.07
C SER A 135 -6.98 10.93 -6.95
N GLU A 136 -7.32 11.90 -6.10
CA GLU A 136 -8.71 12.31 -5.86
C GLU A 136 -9.40 12.77 -7.15
N ASP A 137 -8.72 13.52 -7.99
CA ASP A 137 -9.22 14.02 -9.29
C ASP A 137 -9.16 12.96 -10.41
N GLN A 138 -8.65 11.77 -10.13
CA GLN A 138 -8.46 10.65 -11.07
C GLN A 138 -7.60 11.02 -12.30
N SER A 139 -6.76 12.04 -12.18
CA SER A 139 -5.87 12.49 -13.26
C SER A 139 -4.54 11.72 -13.28
N SER A 140 -4.16 11.17 -12.14
CA SER A 140 -2.89 10.47 -11.98
C SER A 140 -3.01 9.24 -11.07
N VAL A 141 -2.11 8.30 -11.30
CA VAL A 141 -2.04 7.04 -10.57
C VAL A 141 -0.57 6.77 -10.23
N ILE A 142 -0.31 6.40 -9.00
CA ILE A 142 0.98 5.88 -8.57
C ILE A 142 0.84 4.37 -8.43
N VAL A 143 1.69 3.63 -9.13
CA VAL A 143 1.73 2.17 -9.09
C VAL A 143 3.02 1.74 -8.41
N PHE A 144 2.89 0.95 -7.36
CA PHE A 144 3.99 0.20 -6.77
C PHE A 144 3.91 -1.22 -7.31
N PRO A 145 4.76 -1.57 -8.28
CA PRO A 145 4.61 -2.80 -9.05
C PRO A 145 4.92 -4.07 -8.26
N ASN A 146 5.68 -3.94 -7.19
CA ASN A 146 6.01 -5.02 -6.28
C ASN A 146 6.07 -4.50 -4.86
N VAL A 147 5.22 -5.00 -3.98
CA VAL A 147 5.19 -4.64 -2.56
C VAL A 147 5.09 -5.87 -1.69
N GLU A 148 5.69 -5.80 -0.52
CA GLU A 148 5.45 -6.74 0.56
C GLU A 148 4.76 -6.02 1.70
N MET A 149 3.58 -6.52 2.10
CA MET A 149 2.73 -5.90 3.10
C MET A 149 2.59 -6.78 4.33
N TYR A 150 2.52 -6.14 5.47
CA TYR A 150 2.15 -6.73 6.75
C TYR A 150 1.06 -5.89 7.39
N ALA A 151 0.12 -6.54 8.07
CA ALA A 151 -0.96 -5.85 8.73
C ALA A 151 -1.14 -6.32 10.18
N SER A 152 -1.57 -5.39 11.03
CA SER A 152 -2.01 -5.67 12.38
C SER A 152 -3.47 -5.25 12.56
N LEU A 153 -4.29 -6.13 13.13
CA LEU A 153 -5.68 -5.82 13.44
C LEU A 153 -5.74 -4.92 14.68
N VAL A 154 -6.42 -3.79 14.55
CA VAL A 154 -6.73 -2.88 15.65
C VAL A 154 -8.21 -3.01 15.96
N ALA A 155 -8.55 -3.28 17.21
CA ALA A 155 -9.93 -3.40 17.65
C ALA A 155 -10.63 -2.04 17.63
N ALA A 156 -11.96 -2.05 17.46
CA ALA A 156 -12.76 -0.84 17.56
C ALA A 156 -12.59 -0.19 18.94
N ASP A 157 -12.43 1.12 18.96
CA ASP A 157 -12.46 1.96 20.14
C ASP A 157 -13.57 2.99 19.94
N GLY A 158 -14.51 3.11 20.84
CA GLY A 158 -15.64 4.04 20.89
C GLY A 158 -16.03 4.79 19.61
N ASP A 159 -15.10 5.47 18.97
CA ASP A 159 -15.34 6.32 17.81
C ASP A 159 -14.87 5.69 16.47
N ASN A 160 -13.97 4.69 16.50
CA ASN A 160 -13.40 4.07 15.30
C ASN A 160 -13.83 2.61 15.16
N PRO A 161 -14.28 2.17 13.97
CA PRO A 161 -14.49 0.75 13.70
C PRO A 161 -13.16 -0.02 13.73
N ALA A 162 -13.21 -1.35 13.83
CA ALA A 162 -12.01 -2.17 13.72
C ALA A 162 -11.37 -2.01 12.33
N TYR A 163 -10.05 -1.90 12.29
CA TYR A 163 -9.28 -1.71 11.06
C TYR A 163 -7.96 -2.48 11.09
N PHE A 164 -7.38 -2.66 9.93
CA PHE A 164 -6.02 -3.13 9.78
C PHE A 164 -5.07 -1.94 9.60
N ASN A 165 -4.06 -1.86 10.44
CA ASN A 165 -2.93 -0.98 10.20
C ASN A 165 -1.94 -1.72 9.32
N VAL A 166 -1.77 -1.26 8.08
CA VAL A 166 -0.98 -1.91 7.03
C VAL A 166 0.30 -1.14 6.82
N THR A 167 1.42 -1.85 6.81
CA THR A 167 2.72 -1.33 6.38
C THR A 167 3.12 -2.08 5.11
N ALA A 168 3.42 -1.34 4.04
CA ALA A 168 3.83 -1.87 2.77
C ALA A 168 5.22 -1.35 2.40
N THR A 169 6.12 -2.27 2.10
CA THR A 169 7.48 -1.96 1.65
C THR A 169 7.57 -2.16 0.15
N PRO A 170 7.75 -1.09 -0.63
CA PRO A 170 7.99 -1.18 -2.06
C PRO A 170 9.32 -1.86 -2.37
N MET A 171 9.29 -2.75 -3.34
CA MET A 171 10.45 -3.46 -3.86
C MET A 171 10.54 -3.26 -5.37
N ALA A 172 11.77 -3.40 -5.91
CA ALA A 172 11.94 -3.41 -7.36
C ALA A 172 11.22 -4.63 -7.98
N ASN A 173 10.54 -4.39 -9.09
CA ASN A 173 10.02 -5.48 -9.93
C ASN A 173 11.15 -6.09 -10.78
N GLU A 174 10.85 -7.11 -11.58
CA GLU A 174 11.82 -7.75 -12.46
C GLU A 174 12.45 -6.79 -13.50
N GLU A 175 11.81 -5.64 -13.79
CA GLU A 175 12.32 -4.59 -14.67
C GLU A 175 13.18 -3.55 -13.91
N GLY A 176 13.33 -3.70 -12.59
CA GLY A 176 14.08 -2.79 -11.72
C GLY A 176 13.33 -1.52 -11.35
N ALA A 177 12.00 -1.46 -11.56
CA ALA A 177 11.17 -0.33 -11.17
C ALA A 177 10.58 -0.53 -9.78
N ASP A 178 10.73 0.46 -8.89
CA ASP A 178 10.10 0.48 -7.56
C ASP A 178 8.75 1.19 -7.59
N VAL A 179 8.59 2.16 -8.49
CA VAL A 179 7.39 2.98 -8.62
C VAL A 179 7.18 3.39 -10.07
N MET A 180 5.92 3.46 -10.50
CA MET A 180 5.50 4.00 -11.79
C MET A 180 4.50 5.12 -11.53
N ILE A 181 4.68 6.27 -12.17
CA ILE A 181 3.80 7.44 -12.05
C ILE A 181 3.15 7.66 -13.42
N LEU A 182 1.84 7.48 -13.46
CA LEU A 182 1.06 7.52 -14.69
C LEU A 182 0.06 8.68 -14.61
N GLY A 183 -0.11 9.40 -15.71
CA GLY A 183 -1.08 10.50 -15.84
C GLY A 183 -1.92 10.34 -17.10
N LYS A 184 -3.13 10.92 -17.08
CA LYS A 184 -4.01 11.02 -18.28
C LYS A 184 -3.46 12.00 -19.28
#